data_0c90781584bed195320cc2fd06c52ba8
#
_entry.id   0c90781584bed195320cc2fd06c52ba8
#
_cell.length_a   1.000
_cell.length_b   1.000
_cell.length_c   1.000
_cell.angle_alpha   90.00
_cell.angle_beta   90.00
_cell.angle_gamma   90.00
#
_symmetry.space_group_name_H-M   'P 1'
#
loop_
_entity.id
_entity.type
_entity.pdbx_description
1 polymer ?
#
loop_
_entity_poly.entity_id
_entity_poly.type
_entity_poly.pdbx_seq_one_letter_code
_entity_poly.pdbx_strand_id
1 'polypeptide(L)'
;MVVERVEKTDEFVKLVKKIKNQALKKRVQKQIARVIEHPEVGKPMMFIRKGTREVYVPPFRLAYAYLKERDTIIFLKLYHKDEQ
;
A
#
# COMPACT_ATOMS: atom_id res chain seq x y z
N MET A 1 0.60 13.45 -11.37
CA MET A 1 0.74 14.34 -10.22
C MET A 1 1.10 13.55 -8.98
N VAL A 2 2.13 13.96 -8.27
CA VAL A 2 2.63 13.24 -7.10
C VAL A 2 1.96 13.77 -5.84
N VAL A 3 1.59 12.87 -4.92
CA VAL A 3 0.99 13.30 -3.66
C VAL A 3 1.99 14.11 -2.83
N GLU A 4 1.46 15.00 -2.03
CA GLU A 4 2.29 15.90 -1.21
C GLU A 4 2.94 15.20 -0.02
N ARG A 5 2.25 14.23 0.59
CA ARG A 5 2.74 13.54 1.77
C ARG A 5 2.55 12.04 1.67
N VAL A 6 3.60 11.29 2.05
CA VAL A 6 3.55 9.84 2.10
C VAL A 6 3.97 9.42 3.50
N GLU A 7 3.10 8.65 4.18
CA GLU A 7 3.37 8.14 5.51
C GLU A 7 3.30 6.62 5.50
N LYS A 8 3.89 6.01 6.52
CA LYS A 8 3.94 4.56 6.67
C LYS A 8 3.71 4.22 8.14
N THR A 9 2.91 3.18 8.38
CA THR A 9 2.74 2.68 9.74
C THR A 9 3.98 1.88 10.14
N ASP A 10 4.21 1.75 11.45
CA ASP A 10 5.30 0.92 11.94
C ASP A 10 5.12 -0.52 11.51
N GLU A 11 3.88 -1.01 11.50
CA GLU A 11 3.56 -2.36 11.05
C GLU A 11 3.99 -2.57 9.60
N PHE A 12 3.68 -1.62 8.74
CA PHE A 12 4.04 -1.70 7.33
C PHE A 12 5.57 -1.76 7.15
N VAL A 13 6.28 -0.88 7.85
CA VAL A 13 7.74 -0.83 7.77
C VAL A 13 8.36 -2.16 8.22
N LYS A 14 7.86 -2.72 9.32
CA LYS A 14 8.36 -4.00 9.83
C LYS A 14 8.11 -5.14 8.84
N LEU A 15 6.93 -5.16 8.23
CA LEU A 15 6.59 -6.21 7.28
C LEU A 15 7.46 -6.14 6.03
N VAL A 16 7.71 -4.94 5.52
CA VAL A 16 8.57 -4.77 4.35
C VAL A 16 10.00 -5.20 4.66
N LYS A 17 10.50 -4.86 5.84
CA LYS A 17 11.85 -5.23 6.25
C LYS A 17 12.04 -6.75 6.36
N LYS A 18 10.96 -7.48 6.64
CA LYS A 18 11.03 -8.94 6.75
C LYS A 18 11.10 -9.65 5.41
N ILE A 19 10.84 -8.96 4.32
CA ILE A 19 10.88 -9.56 3.00
C ILE A 19 12.34 -9.82 2.63
N LYS A 20 12.70 -11.10 2.46
CA LYS A 20 14.04 -11.50 2.07
C LYS A 20 14.18 -11.77 0.59
N ASN A 21 13.08 -12.10 -0.07
CA ASN A 21 13.06 -12.38 -1.50
C ASN A 21 13.21 -11.06 -2.28
N GLN A 22 14.32 -10.93 -3.01
CA GLN A 22 14.60 -9.69 -3.73
C GLN A 22 13.59 -9.38 -4.84
N ALA A 23 13.10 -10.41 -5.53
CA ALA A 23 12.11 -10.21 -6.58
C ALA A 23 10.80 -9.67 -5.99
N LEU A 24 10.37 -10.22 -4.85
CA LEU A 24 9.17 -9.75 -4.18
C LEU A 24 9.36 -8.33 -3.67
N LYS A 25 10.52 -8.05 -3.10
CA LYS A 25 10.83 -6.71 -2.59
C LYS A 25 10.74 -5.66 -3.70
N LYS A 26 11.28 -5.98 -4.86
CA LYS A 26 11.21 -5.08 -6.02
C LYS A 26 9.77 -4.85 -6.48
N ARG A 27 8.95 -5.90 -6.46
CA ARG A 27 7.54 -5.77 -6.85
C ARG A 27 6.77 -4.89 -5.86
N VAL A 28 7.06 -5.02 -4.56
CA VAL A 28 6.46 -4.16 -3.54
C VAL A 28 6.87 -2.71 -3.78
N GLN A 29 8.15 -2.46 -3.99
CA GLN A 29 8.66 -1.11 -4.25
C GLN A 29 8.04 -0.50 -5.49
N LYS A 30 7.86 -1.30 -6.53
CA LYS A 30 7.24 -0.85 -7.78
C LYS A 30 5.79 -0.44 -7.56
N GLN A 31 5.05 -1.21 -6.78
CA GLN A 31 3.66 -0.87 -6.47
C GLN A 31 3.55 0.36 -5.57
N ILE A 32 4.48 0.51 -4.63
CA ILE A 32 4.53 1.72 -3.81
C ILE A 32 4.70 2.96 -4.69
N ALA A 33 5.64 2.91 -5.63
CA ALA A 33 5.85 4.01 -6.56
C ALA A 33 4.62 4.29 -7.41
N ARG A 34 3.96 3.24 -7.89
CA ARG A 34 2.75 3.36 -8.70
C ARG A 34 1.62 4.03 -7.92
N VAL A 35 1.45 3.64 -6.65
CA VAL A 35 0.42 4.23 -5.80
C VAL A 35 0.71 5.72 -5.55
N ILE A 36 1.97 6.08 -5.35
CA ILE A 36 2.34 7.48 -5.15
C ILE A 36 2.02 8.33 -6.38
N GLU A 37 2.26 7.80 -7.57
CA GLU A 37 1.94 8.50 -8.82
C GLU A 37 0.45 8.53 -9.12
N HIS A 38 -0.25 7.45 -8.78
CA HIS A 38 -1.67 7.28 -9.08
C HIS A 38 -2.40 6.77 -7.86
N PRO A 39 -2.70 7.65 -6.89
CA PRO A 39 -3.26 7.22 -5.60
C PRO A 39 -4.59 6.46 -5.69
N GLU A 40 -5.32 6.64 -6.79
CA GLU A 40 -6.60 5.97 -6.97
C GLU A 40 -6.48 4.64 -7.73
N VAL A 41 -5.24 4.19 -8.00
CA VAL A 41 -5.03 2.94 -8.74
C VAL A 41 -5.51 1.71 -7.96
N GLY A 42 -5.43 1.74 -6.64
CA GLY A 42 -5.85 0.64 -5.80
C GLY A 42 -7.36 0.45 -5.80
N LYS A 43 -7.79 -0.79 -5.60
CA LYS A 43 -9.21 -1.11 -5.51
C LYS A 43 -9.75 -0.67 -4.15
N PRO A 44 -10.89 0.06 -4.10
CA PRO A 44 -11.48 0.44 -2.81
C PRO A 44 -11.83 -0.78 -1.96
N MET A 45 -11.58 -0.68 -0.67
CA MET A 45 -11.92 -1.73 0.29
C MET A 45 -13.30 -1.44 0.86
N MET A 46 -14.30 -2.19 0.42
CA MET A 46 -15.71 -1.88 0.65
C MET A 46 -16.18 -1.92 2.09
N PHE A 47 -15.67 -2.82 2.89
CA PHE A 47 -16.17 -3.04 4.24
C PHE A 47 -15.23 -2.54 5.33
N ILE A 48 -14.27 -1.70 4.94
CA ILE A 48 -13.30 -1.13 5.85
C ILE A 48 -13.41 0.37 5.74
N ARG A 49 -12.53 1.10 6.37
CA ARG A 49 -12.59 2.55 6.37
C ARG A 49 -12.69 3.14 4.97
N LYS A 50 -13.55 4.14 4.87
CA LYS A 50 -13.65 4.95 3.67
C LYS A 50 -12.28 5.54 3.34
N GLY A 51 -11.90 5.47 2.07
CA GLY A 51 -10.59 5.97 1.62
C GLY A 51 -9.48 4.95 1.65
N THR A 52 -9.73 3.74 2.14
CA THR A 52 -8.73 2.68 2.08
C THR A 52 -8.83 1.94 0.75
N ARG A 53 -7.67 1.59 0.22
CA ARG A 53 -7.55 0.87 -1.05
C ARG A 53 -6.49 -0.20 -0.94
N GLU A 54 -6.49 -1.13 -1.88
CA GLU A 54 -5.45 -2.16 -1.93
C GLU A 54 -4.98 -2.39 -3.35
N VAL A 55 -3.72 -2.80 -3.48
CA VAL A 55 -3.15 -3.29 -4.74
C VAL A 55 -2.58 -4.68 -4.51
N TYR A 56 -2.61 -5.48 -5.56
CA TYR A 56 -2.16 -6.86 -5.47
C TYR A 56 -0.67 -6.98 -5.80
N VAL A 57 0.08 -7.59 -4.89
CA VAL A 57 1.50 -7.89 -5.06
C VAL A 57 1.65 -9.38 -4.73
N PRO A 58 1.36 -10.29 -5.67
CA PRO A 58 1.27 -11.72 -5.37
C PRO A 58 2.44 -12.24 -4.57
N PRO A 59 2.23 -13.02 -3.52
CA PRO A 59 0.95 -13.46 -2.96
C PRO A 59 0.35 -12.50 -1.92
N PHE A 60 0.85 -11.27 -1.85
CA PHE A 60 0.44 -10.29 -0.84
C PHE A 60 -0.50 -9.25 -1.42
N ARG A 61 -1.18 -8.56 -0.50
CA ARG A 61 -1.95 -7.36 -0.81
C ARG A 61 -1.38 -6.20 -0.01
N LEU A 62 -1.23 -5.08 -0.67
CA LEU A 62 -0.72 -3.84 -0.08
C LEU A 62 -1.92 -2.92 0.18
N ALA A 63 -2.21 -2.68 1.45
CA ALA A 63 -3.31 -1.82 1.85
C ALA A 63 -2.79 -0.43 2.18
N TYR A 64 -3.49 0.58 1.69
CA TYR A 64 -3.13 1.97 1.95
C TYR A 64 -4.38 2.82 2.06
N ALA A 65 -4.24 3.98 2.71
CA ALA A 65 -5.30 4.98 2.76
C ALA A 65 -4.90 6.16 1.89
N TYR A 66 -5.84 6.64 1.10
CA TYR A 66 -5.63 7.86 0.32
C TYR A 66 -6.55 8.94 0.85
N LEU A 67 -5.98 9.94 1.48
CA LEU A 67 -6.71 11.07 2.04
C LEU A 67 -6.65 12.21 1.02
N LYS A 68 -7.60 12.17 0.09
CA LYS A 68 -7.60 13.08 -1.05
C LYS A 68 -7.58 14.55 -0.65
N GLU A 69 -8.32 14.91 0.38
CA GLU A 69 -8.40 16.30 0.85
C GLU A 69 -7.08 16.80 1.42
N ARG A 70 -6.25 15.89 1.89
CA ARG A 70 -4.94 16.21 2.47
C ARG A 70 -3.79 15.88 1.53
N ASP A 71 -4.12 15.37 0.35
CA ASP A 71 -3.12 14.92 -0.62
C ASP A 71 -2.08 14.02 0.03
N THR A 72 -2.55 13.07 0.83
CA THR A 72 -1.72 12.21 1.66
C THR A 72 -2.02 10.74 1.41
N ILE A 73 -0.97 9.93 1.31
CA ILE A 73 -1.08 8.47 1.27
C ILE A 73 -0.46 7.92 2.54
N ILE A 74 -1.14 6.95 3.16
CA ILE A 74 -0.62 6.23 4.31
C ILE A 74 -0.58 4.76 3.97
N PHE A 75 0.62 4.17 3.89
CA PHE A 75 0.76 2.74 3.69
C PHE A 75 0.49 2.04 5.02
N LEU A 76 -0.56 1.21 5.05
CA LEU A 76 -1.09 0.65 6.28
C LEU A 76 -0.48 -0.69 6.62
N LYS A 77 -0.50 -1.62 5.68
CA LYS A 77 0.05 -2.95 5.92
C LYS A 77 0.19 -3.74 4.62
N LEU A 78 1.02 -4.77 4.71
CA LEU A 78 1.21 -5.74 3.66
C LEU A 78 0.78 -7.08 4.25
N TYR A 79 -0.19 -7.75 3.66
CA TYR A 79 -0.70 -9.00 4.20
C TYR A 79 -0.88 -10.05 3.11
N HIS A 80 -0.74 -11.31 3.51
CA HIS A 80 -0.96 -12.42 2.60
C HIS A 80 -2.46 -12.53 2.31
N LYS A 81 -2.83 -12.78 1.07
CA LYS A 81 -4.25 -12.84 0.68
C LYS A 81 -5.06 -13.84 1.49
N ASP A 82 -4.41 -14.88 2.02
CA ASP A 82 -5.08 -15.90 2.81
C ASP A 82 -5.29 -15.51 4.26
N GLU A 83 -4.81 -14.34 4.68
CA GLU A 83 -4.92 -13.86 6.05
C GLU A 83 -6.12 -12.95 6.29
N GLN A 84 -6.99 -12.87 5.33
CA GLN A 84 -8.16 -11.99 5.47
C GLN A 84 -9.12 -12.45 6.53
#